data_3762c975d0b96729cc96dbd6b74c49b4
#
_entry.id   3762c975d0b96729cc96dbd6b74c49b4
#
_cell.length_a   1.000
_cell.length_b   1.000
_cell.length_c   1.000
_cell.angle_alpha   90.00
_cell.angle_beta   90.00
_cell.angle_gamma   90.00
#
_symmetry.space_group_name_H-M   'P 1'
#
loop_
_entity.id
_entity.type
_entity.pdbx_description
1 polymer ?
#
loop_
_entity_poly.entity_id
_entity_poly.type
_entity_poly.pdbx_seq_one_letter_code
_entity_poly.pdbx_strand_id
1 'polypeptide(L)'
;MKKLYILTAFFFALSFFRSFAVAQRYKPRPVTGLLGAFGAEVALVNQSLKHPKTVIVDGISFTTGRLGKHRVVVAETGIGKVNAAMTTALMLDHFRPQRILFTGIAGGTNPDLQPGDIVIAGRTAHHDYGSITEKNTPTRQTRNAITKQFNPVYFPADSTLMHLAETVVKGVQLEGIPLASGGVSDRSVKVITGTVVTGDVFVASPAKVSSLRADFGADATEMEGAAIAQVCYQLQVPHLIIRSLSDRADAEAHVAYDKFYPTAARNSAKLVIAIVKAL
;
A
#
# COMPACT_ATOMS: atom_id res chain seq x y z
N MET A 1 -61.84 -4.55 33.50
CA MET A 1 -61.18 -4.83 32.23
C MET A 1 -60.18 -3.74 31.78
N LYS A 2 -60.37 -2.44 32.04
CA LYS A 2 -59.44 -1.35 31.63
C LYS A 2 -58.07 -1.36 32.34
N LYS A 3 -57.92 -1.89 33.54
CA LYS A 3 -56.65 -1.93 34.27
C LYS A 3 -55.66 -3.03 33.81
N LEU A 4 -56.15 -4.07 33.13
CA LEU A 4 -55.32 -5.16 32.67
C LEU A 4 -54.56 -4.81 31.37
N TYR A 5 -55.17 -3.95 30.51
CA TYR A 5 -54.52 -3.51 29.26
C TYR A 5 -53.35 -2.51 29.47
N ILE A 6 -53.36 -1.77 30.59
CA ILE A 6 -52.29 -0.81 30.89
C ILE A 6 -51.04 -1.56 31.35
N LEU A 7 -51.18 -2.67 32.08
CA LEU A 7 -50.02 -3.44 32.57
C LEU A 7 -49.30 -4.20 31.44
N THR A 8 -50.07 -4.72 30.46
CA THR A 8 -49.50 -5.41 29.29
C THR A 8 -48.79 -4.46 28.33
N ALA A 9 -49.31 -3.24 28.14
CA ALA A 9 -48.65 -2.22 27.32
C ALA A 9 -47.32 -1.75 27.93
N PHE A 10 -47.24 -1.68 29.26
CA PHE A 10 -46.02 -1.28 29.95
C PHE A 10 -44.92 -2.34 29.88
N PHE A 11 -45.25 -3.60 29.92
CA PHE A 11 -44.30 -4.72 29.76
C PHE A 11 -43.76 -4.82 28.32
N PHE A 12 -44.61 -4.52 27.33
CA PHE A 12 -44.18 -4.54 25.91
C PHE A 12 -43.26 -3.35 25.57
N ALA A 13 -43.50 -2.17 26.17
CA ALA A 13 -42.64 -1.00 25.99
C ALA A 13 -41.25 -1.18 26.63
N LEU A 14 -41.16 -1.83 27.83
CA LEU A 14 -39.89 -2.12 28.48
C LEU A 14 -39.05 -3.17 27.75
N SER A 15 -39.65 -4.14 27.07
CA SER A 15 -38.94 -5.15 26.28
C SER A 15 -38.39 -4.56 24.96
N PHE A 16 -39.05 -3.58 24.35
CA PHE A 16 -38.56 -2.87 23.17
C PHE A 16 -37.37 -1.96 23.48
N PHE A 17 -37.34 -1.29 24.63
CA PHE A 17 -36.22 -0.47 25.05
C PHE A 17 -34.94 -1.24 25.39
N ARG A 18 -35.08 -2.50 25.89
CA ARG A 18 -33.92 -3.37 26.14
C ARG A 18 -33.25 -3.88 24.84
N SER A 19 -34.00 -4.04 23.76
CA SER A 19 -33.47 -4.53 22.48
C SER A 19 -32.65 -3.45 21.74
N PHE A 20 -32.97 -2.16 21.92
CA PHE A 20 -32.19 -1.06 21.31
C PHE A 20 -30.87 -0.77 22.02
N ALA A 21 -30.74 -1.09 23.30
CA ALA A 21 -29.53 -0.79 24.08
C ALA A 21 -28.37 -1.79 23.85
N VAL A 22 -28.64 -2.95 23.27
CA VAL A 22 -27.63 -4.00 23.05
C VAL A 22 -26.93 -3.89 21.70
N ALA A 23 -27.55 -3.25 20.70
CA ALA A 23 -27.01 -3.13 19.34
C ALA A 23 -25.85 -2.11 19.21
N GLN A 24 -25.56 -1.31 20.23
CA GLN A 24 -24.65 -0.16 20.13
C GLN A 24 -23.23 -0.41 20.65
N ARG A 25 -22.82 -1.64 20.98
CA ARG A 25 -21.56 -1.86 21.71
C ARG A 25 -20.44 -2.61 20.97
N TYR A 26 -20.62 -3.06 19.77
CA TYR A 26 -19.53 -3.75 19.06
C TYR A 26 -19.03 -2.89 17.88
N LYS A 27 -18.15 -1.91 18.17
CA LYS A 27 -17.28 -1.38 17.11
C LYS A 27 -16.21 -2.43 16.86
N PRO A 28 -16.21 -3.10 15.71
CA PRO A 28 -15.13 -4.03 15.41
C PRO A 28 -13.81 -3.27 15.48
N ARG A 29 -12.81 -3.85 16.14
CA ARG A 29 -11.49 -3.22 16.25
C ARG A 29 -10.94 -3.01 14.84
N PRO A 30 -10.38 -1.82 14.54
CA PRO A 30 -9.89 -1.50 13.20
C PRO A 30 -8.85 -2.53 12.73
N VAL A 31 -8.94 -2.90 11.47
CA VAL A 31 -7.99 -3.78 10.79
C VAL A 31 -7.22 -2.95 9.78
N THR A 32 -5.90 -3.15 9.65
CA THR A 32 -5.07 -2.56 8.60
C THR A 32 -4.71 -3.64 7.59
N GLY A 33 -4.95 -3.39 6.31
CA GLY A 33 -4.49 -4.22 5.22
C GLY A 33 -3.03 -3.91 4.89
N LEU A 34 -2.22 -4.95 4.76
CA LEU A 34 -0.81 -4.86 4.37
C LEU A 34 -0.62 -5.69 3.11
N LEU A 35 -0.10 -5.09 2.07
CA LEU A 35 0.14 -5.72 0.78
C LEU A 35 1.61 -5.63 0.40
N GLY A 36 2.11 -6.62 -0.34
CA GLY A 36 3.37 -6.61 -1.07
C GLY A 36 3.19 -7.44 -2.34
N ALA A 37 3.99 -7.22 -3.37
CA ALA A 37 3.81 -7.89 -4.65
C ALA A 37 4.25 -9.35 -4.60
N PHE A 38 5.29 -9.67 -3.85
CA PHE A 38 5.84 -11.03 -3.75
C PHE A 38 6.43 -11.31 -2.36
N GLY A 39 6.76 -12.59 -2.09
CA GLY A 39 7.08 -13.10 -0.76
C GLY A 39 8.14 -12.31 -0.01
N ALA A 40 9.20 -11.84 -0.67
CA ALA A 40 10.27 -11.09 -0.01
C ALA A 40 9.78 -9.77 0.61
N GLU A 41 8.80 -9.10 -0.01
CA GLU A 41 8.25 -7.82 0.45
C GLU A 41 7.38 -7.94 1.69
N VAL A 42 6.75 -9.10 1.90
CA VAL A 42 5.89 -9.37 3.07
C VAL A 42 6.52 -10.29 4.09
N ALA A 43 7.68 -10.88 3.80
CA ALA A 43 8.33 -11.87 4.67
C ALA A 43 8.56 -11.35 6.09
N LEU A 44 9.17 -10.17 6.24
CA LEU A 44 9.43 -9.56 7.54
C LEU A 44 8.13 -9.20 8.28
N VAL A 45 7.10 -8.75 7.54
CA VAL A 45 5.78 -8.46 8.10
C VAL A 45 5.18 -9.74 8.68
N ASN A 46 5.15 -10.83 7.89
CA ASN A 46 4.62 -12.13 8.31
C ASN A 46 5.36 -12.71 9.52
N GLN A 47 6.71 -12.63 9.54
CA GLN A 47 7.54 -13.06 10.67
C GLN A 47 7.28 -12.24 11.95
N SER A 48 6.85 -10.98 11.81
CA SER A 48 6.56 -10.09 12.93
C SER A 48 5.15 -10.26 13.51
N LEU A 49 4.30 -11.07 12.89
CA LEU A 49 2.92 -11.26 13.33
C LEU A 49 2.84 -12.08 14.62
N LYS A 50 2.02 -11.61 15.53
CA LYS A 50 1.54 -12.42 16.67
C LYS A 50 0.22 -13.08 16.29
N HIS A 51 0.09 -14.36 16.66
CA HIS A 51 -1.11 -15.19 16.41
C HIS A 51 -1.53 -15.19 14.91
N PRO A 52 -0.62 -15.55 13.97
CA PRO A 52 -0.97 -15.59 12.56
C PRO A 52 -1.99 -16.70 12.28
N LYS A 53 -2.95 -16.39 11.40
CA LYS A 53 -3.92 -17.34 10.88
C LYS A 53 -4.14 -17.04 9.40
N THR A 54 -3.85 -18.02 8.54
CA THR A 54 -4.07 -17.90 7.09
C THR A 54 -5.47 -18.35 6.71
N VAL A 55 -6.10 -17.56 5.85
CA VAL A 55 -7.38 -17.82 5.20
C VAL A 55 -7.16 -17.74 3.70
N ILE A 56 -7.69 -18.70 2.95
CA ILE A 56 -7.65 -18.68 1.48
C ILE A 56 -8.98 -18.15 0.97
N VAL A 57 -8.92 -17.12 0.13
CA VAL A 57 -10.07 -16.52 -0.55
C VAL A 57 -9.78 -16.55 -2.04
N ASP A 58 -10.59 -17.23 -2.82
CA ASP A 58 -10.45 -17.40 -4.27
C ASP A 58 -9.03 -17.78 -4.73
N GLY A 59 -8.37 -18.66 -3.95
CA GLY A 59 -7.01 -19.13 -4.20
C GLY A 59 -5.90 -18.23 -3.67
N ILE A 60 -6.20 -17.03 -3.18
CA ILE A 60 -5.22 -16.10 -2.60
C ILE A 60 -5.14 -16.28 -1.08
N SER A 61 -3.92 -16.35 -0.55
CA SER A 61 -3.66 -16.48 0.88
C SER A 61 -3.66 -15.12 1.58
N PHE A 62 -4.51 -14.98 2.60
CA PHE A 62 -4.57 -13.81 3.47
C PHE A 62 -4.19 -14.23 4.89
N THR A 63 -3.12 -13.67 5.42
CA THR A 63 -2.67 -13.96 6.78
C THR A 63 -3.11 -12.87 7.74
N THR A 64 -4.04 -13.19 8.62
CA THR A 64 -4.47 -12.29 9.70
C THR A 64 -3.57 -12.46 10.91
N GLY A 65 -3.37 -11.38 11.67
CA GLY A 65 -2.55 -11.41 12.88
C GLY A 65 -2.53 -10.07 13.60
N ARG A 66 -1.51 -9.85 14.42
CA ARG A 66 -1.30 -8.60 15.15
C ARG A 66 0.14 -8.13 15.03
N LEU A 67 0.31 -6.84 14.77
CA LEU A 67 1.55 -6.09 14.95
C LEU A 67 1.40 -5.19 16.19
N GLY A 68 2.06 -5.54 17.28
CA GLY A 68 1.79 -4.90 18.58
C GLY A 68 0.33 -5.10 19.01
N LYS A 69 -0.39 -3.98 19.25
CA LYS A 69 -1.82 -3.97 19.62
C LYS A 69 -2.77 -3.99 18.40
N HIS A 70 -2.27 -3.74 17.19
CA HIS A 70 -3.06 -3.52 15.98
C HIS A 70 -3.34 -4.82 15.23
N ARG A 71 -4.57 -5.00 14.79
CA ARG A 71 -4.97 -6.12 13.93
C ARG A 71 -4.59 -5.81 12.50
N VAL A 72 -4.03 -6.79 11.82
CA VAL A 72 -3.64 -6.68 10.41
C VAL A 72 -4.13 -7.88 9.61
N VAL A 73 -4.25 -7.68 8.31
CA VAL A 73 -4.37 -8.73 7.30
C VAL A 73 -3.30 -8.48 6.25
N VAL A 74 -2.50 -9.49 5.95
CA VAL A 74 -1.35 -9.44 5.04
C VAL A 74 -1.62 -10.34 3.85
N ALA A 75 -1.31 -9.88 2.64
CA ALA A 75 -1.36 -10.72 1.43
C ALA A 75 -0.26 -10.33 0.44
N GLU A 76 0.16 -11.31 -0.35
CA GLU A 76 0.90 -11.11 -1.58
C GLU A 76 -0.08 -10.81 -2.70
N THR A 77 0.16 -9.73 -3.45
CA THR A 77 -0.73 -9.37 -4.55
C THR A 77 -0.44 -10.16 -5.83
N GLY A 78 0.78 -10.65 -6.01
CA GLY A 78 1.33 -10.97 -7.32
C GLY A 78 1.80 -9.69 -8.04
N ILE A 79 2.66 -9.86 -9.04
CA ILE A 79 3.25 -8.77 -9.83
C ILE A 79 2.23 -8.25 -10.85
N GLY A 80 2.20 -6.94 -11.05
CA GLY A 80 1.40 -6.25 -12.06
C GLY A 80 0.06 -5.73 -11.59
N LYS A 81 -0.46 -4.76 -12.32
CA LYS A 81 -1.65 -3.95 -11.95
C LYS A 81 -2.91 -4.77 -11.75
N VAL A 82 -3.14 -5.78 -12.59
CA VAL A 82 -4.36 -6.60 -12.51
C VAL A 82 -4.37 -7.43 -11.23
N ASN A 83 -3.25 -8.11 -10.92
CA ASN A 83 -3.09 -8.91 -9.72
C ASN A 83 -3.23 -8.02 -8.45
N ALA A 84 -2.58 -6.86 -8.46
CA ALA A 84 -2.65 -5.90 -7.36
C ALA A 84 -4.08 -5.39 -7.11
N ALA A 85 -4.80 -5.04 -8.17
CA ALA A 85 -6.19 -4.58 -8.08
C ALA A 85 -7.12 -5.69 -7.57
N MET A 86 -7.00 -6.91 -8.10
CA MET A 86 -7.81 -8.08 -7.71
C MET A 86 -7.61 -8.40 -6.23
N THR A 87 -6.37 -8.57 -5.78
CA THR A 87 -6.07 -8.91 -4.39
C THR A 87 -6.52 -7.81 -3.43
N THR A 88 -6.33 -6.52 -3.82
CA THR A 88 -6.81 -5.40 -3.02
C THR A 88 -8.33 -5.42 -2.88
N ALA A 89 -9.07 -5.64 -3.97
CA ALA A 89 -10.54 -5.70 -3.95
C ALA A 89 -11.04 -6.84 -3.06
N LEU A 90 -10.47 -8.05 -3.17
CA LEU A 90 -10.78 -9.19 -2.32
C LEU A 90 -10.48 -8.92 -0.84
N MET A 91 -9.33 -8.28 -0.54
CA MET A 91 -8.99 -7.89 0.83
C MET A 91 -10.00 -6.90 1.40
N LEU A 92 -10.41 -5.91 0.62
CA LEU A 92 -11.39 -4.90 1.05
C LEU A 92 -12.78 -5.51 1.27
N ASP A 93 -13.21 -6.43 0.42
CA ASP A 93 -14.52 -7.09 0.54
C ASP A 93 -14.59 -8.05 1.75
N HIS A 94 -13.63 -8.95 1.88
CA HIS A 94 -13.67 -10.02 2.88
C HIS A 94 -13.23 -9.59 4.28
N PHE A 95 -12.22 -8.70 4.38
CA PHE A 95 -11.61 -8.32 5.66
C PHE A 95 -11.97 -6.92 6.12
N ARG A 96 -12.50 -6.08 5.22
CA ARG A 96 -12.95 -4.69 5.46
C ARG A 96 -11.93 -3.87 6.25
N PRO A 97 -10.66 -3.84 5.84
CA PRO A 97 -9.67 -3.02 6.50
C PRO A 97 -10.03 -1.54 6.36
N GLN A 98 -9.72 -0.76 7.41
CA GLN A 98 -9.99 0.69 7.41
C GLN A 98 -8.93 1.49 6.65
N ARG A 99 -7.83 0.86 6.28
CA ARG A 99 -6.73 1.42 5.50
C ARG A 99 -5.88 0.35 4.86
N ILE A 100 -5.19 0.70 3.78
CA ILE A 100 -4.23 -0.18 3.09
C ILE A 100 -2.85 0.48 3.14
N LEU A 101 -1.84 -0.29 3.53
CA LEU A 101 -0.44 0.05 3.35
C LEU A 101 0.18 -0.95 2.38
N PHE A 102 0.90 -0.46 1.38
CA PHE A 102 1.60 -1.29 0.41
C PHE A 102 3.11 -1.09 0.57
N THR A 103 3.79 -2.18 0.90
CA THR A 103 5.25 -2.24 1.04
C THR A 103 5.86 -2.89 -0.18
N GLY A 104 7.05 -2.47 -0.56
CA GLY A 104 7.76 -3.12 -1.65
C GLY A 104 8.97 -2.35 -2.15
N ILE A 105 9.45 -2.78 -3.30
CA ILE A 105 10.61 -2.22 -3.96
C ILE A 105 10.23 -1.50 -5.25
N ALA A 106 11.15 -0.70 -5.79
CA ALA A 106 10.98 0.04 -7.04
C ALA A 106 12.33 0.38 -7.67
N GLY A 107 12.32 0.65 -8.97
CA GLY A 107 13.43 1.28 -9.67
C GLY A 107 13.41 2.79 -9.44
N GLY A 108 14.57 3.38 -9.11
CA GLY A 108 14.73 4.82 -8.91
C GLY A 108 14.72 5.58 -10.23
N THR A 109 13.94 6.66 -10.31
CA THR A 109 13.94 7.57 -11.46
C THR A 109 14.51 8.95 -11.12
N ASN A 110 14.62 9.28 -9.84
CA ASN A 110 15.22 10.50 -9.35
C ASN A 110 16.76 10.33 -9.23
N PRO A 111 17.58 11.13 -9.94
CA PRO A 111 19.04 10.98 -9.92
C PRO A 111 19.67 11.26 -8.53
N ASP A 112 18.97 11.97 -7.65
CA ASP A 112 19.44 12.28 -6.29
C ASP A 112 19.23 11.11 -5.30
N LEU A 113 18.59 10.03 -5.76
CA LEU A 113 18.35 8.83 -4.99
C LEU A 113 19.21 7.65 -5.46
N GLN A 114 19.45 6.72 -4.56
CA GLN A 114 20.27 5.55 -4.82
C GLN A 114 19.55 4.28 -4.33
N PRO A 115 19.94 3.08 -4.80
CA PRO A 115 19.44 1.83 -4.25
C PRO A 115 19.48 1.84 -2.72
N GLY A 116 18.41 1.38 -2.09
CA GLY A 116 18.16 1.40 -0.65
C GLY A 116 17.47 2.63 -0.11
N ASP A 117 17.46 3.76 -0.83
CA ASP A 117 16.65 4.92 -0.45
C ASP A 117 15.16 4.57 -0.51
N ILE A 118 14.34 5.31 0.24
CA ILE A 118 12.91 5.06 0.34
C ILE A 118 12.12 6.25 -0.21
N VAL A 119 11.14 5.95 -1.02
CA VAL A 119 10.10 6.89 -1.45
C VAL A 119 8.79 6.54 -0.75
N ILE A 120 8.31 7.42 0.12
CA ILE A 120 6.95 7.42 0.63
C ILE A 120 6.11 8.14 -0.43
N ALA A 121 5.21 7.43 -1.12
CA ALA A 121 4.45 8.00 -2.21
C ALA A 121 3.41 8.99 -1.68
N GLY A 122 3.66 10.26 -1.81
CA GLY A 122 2.65 11.31 -1.60
C GLY A 122 1.54 11.24 -2.66
N ARG A 123 1.87 10.68 -3.82
CA ARG A 123 0.93 10.42 -4.91
C ARG A 123 1.47 9.32 -5.83
N THR A 124 0.54 8.60 -6.47
CA THR A 124 0.86 7.59 -7.49
C THR A 124 0.12 7.88 -8.80
N ALA A 125 0.67 7.42 -9.93
CA ALA A 125 0.03 7.55 -11.23
C ALA A 125 0.34 6.34 -12.13
N HIS A 126 -0.58 5.98 -13.02
CA HIS A 126 -0.27 5.04 -14.09
C HIS A 126 0.54 5.74 -15.18
N HIS A 127 1.70 5.19 -15.54
CA HIS A 127 2.54 5.77 -16.60
C HIS A 127 2.32 5.12 -17.97
N ASP A 128 1.58 4.03 -18.03
CA ASP A 128 1.31 3.24 -19.22
C ASP A 128 -0.18 3.19 -19.59
N TYR A 129 -1.02 4.01 -18.97
CA TYR A 129 -2.43 4.13 -19.26
C TYR A 129 -2.70 5.38 -20.11
N GLY A 130 -3.42 5.20 -21.21
CA GLY A 130 -3.82 6.31 -22.07
C GLY A 130 -3.98 5.93 -23.52
N SER A 131 -3.83 6.91 -24.42
CA SER A 131 -3.87 6.74 -25.87
C SER A 131 -2.51 7.07 -26.48
N ILE A 132 -2.10 6.27 -27.44
CA ILE A 132 -0.93 6.56 -28.30
C ILE A 132 -1.45 7.31 -29.51
N THR A 133 -0.99 8.53 -29.70
CA THR A 133 -1.30 9.38 -30.86
C THR A 133 -0.03 9.72 -31.63
N GLU A 134 -0.18 10.33 -32.81
CA GLU A 134 0.98 10.82 -33.60
C GLU A 134 1.89 11.76 -32.78
N LYS A 135 1.32 12.51 -31.85
CA LYS A 135 2.06 13.39 -30.92
C LYS A 135 2.56 12.67 -29.66
N ASN A 136 2.33 11.36 -29.57
CA ASN A 136 2.77 10.49 -28.48
C ASN A 136 2.38 11.01 -27.06
N THR A 137 1.27 11.70 -26.94
CA THR A 137 0.80 12.24 -25.66
C THR A 137 -0.29 11.32 -25.11
N PRO A 138 0.01 10.47 -24.13
CA PRO A 138 -0.99 9.56 -23.57
C PRO A 138 -2.04 10.34 -22.77
N THR A 139 -3.29 9.93 -22.87
CA THR A 139 -4.32 10.32 -21.92
C THR A 139 -4.07 9.55 -20.61
N ARG A 140 -3.96 10.26 -19.50
CA ARG A 140 -3.46 9.67 -18.24
C ARG A 140 -4.55 9.41 -17.21
N GLN A 141 -5.77 9.87 -17.48
CA GLN A 141 -6.90 9.72 -16.57
C GLN A 141 -7.62 8.39 -16.81
N THR A 142 -7.70 7.56 -15.78
CA THR A 142 -8.57 6.39 -15.79
C THR A 142 -10.03 6.78 -15.58
N ARG A 143 -10.96 5.92 -15.98
CA ARG A 143 -12.38 6.12 -15.69
C ARG A 143 -12.78 5.36 -14.44
N ASN A 144 -13.48 6.03 -13.53
CA ASN A 144 -14.01 5.42 -12.32
C ASN A 144 -15.17 4.49 -12.65
N ALA A 145 -15.04 3.22 -12.27
CA ALA A 145 -16.03 2.20 -12.57
C ALA A 145 -17.34 2.39 -11.80
N ILE A 146 -17.32 3.10 -10.68
CA ILE A 146 -18.48 3.35 -9.79
C ILE A 146 -19.21 4.61 -10.24
N THR A 147 -18.52 5.75 -10.28
CA THR A 147 -19.11 7.06 -10.56
C THR A 147 -19.24 7.37 -12.04
N LYS A 148 -18.56 6.62 -12.92
CA LYS A 148 -18.44 6.82 -14.37
C LYS A 148 -17.71 8.11 -14.77
N GLN A 149 -17.18 8.87 -13.81
CA GLN A 149 -16.39 10.08 -14.05
C GLN A 149 -14.91 9.73 -14.27
N PHE A 150 -14.11 10.68 -14.71
CA PHE A 150 -12.66 10.52 -14.76
C PHE A 150 -12.07 10.56 -13.35
N ASN A 151 -11.15 9.64 -13.08
CA ASN A 151 -10.30 9.71 -11.90
C ASN A 151 -9.25 10.83 -12.08
N PRO A 152 -8.62 11.31 -11.01
CA PRO A 152 -7.46 12.18 -11.14
C PRO A 152 -6.30 11.44 -11.82
N VAL A 153 -5.37 12.17 -12.42
CA VAL A 153 -4.12 11.58 -12.95
C VAL A 153 -3.28 10.98 -11.84
N TYR A 154 -3.19 11.69 -10.73
CA TYR A 154 -2.47 11.26 -9.54
C TYR A 154 -3.44 10.88 -8.43
N PHE A 155 -3.29 9.69 -7.89
CA PHE A 155 -3.99 9.24 -6.69
C PHE A 155 -3.21 9.69 -5.46
N PRO A 156 -3.72 10.66 -4.67
CA PRO A 156 -3.03 11.13 -3.49
C PRO A 156 -3.08 10.09 -2.38
N ALA A 157 -2.00 9.97 -1.62
CA ALA A 157 -2.00 9.22 -0.37
C ALA A 157 -2.87 9.89 0.69
N ASP A 158 -3.31 9.12 1.68
CA ASP A 158 -4.00 9.68 2.85
C ASP A 158 -3.06 10.57 3.66
N SER A 159 -3.47 11.80 3.93
CA SER A 159 -2.65 12.80 4.61
C SER A 159 -2.28 12.42 6.05
N THR A 160 -3.18 11.73 6.74
CA THR A 160 -2.94 11.25 8.13
C THR A 160 -1.86 10.17 8.13
N LEU A 161 -1.95 9.21 7.19
CA LEU A 161 -0.94 8.17 7.03
C LEU A 161 0.40 8.73 6.59
N MET A 162 0.40 9.73 5.70
CA MET A 162 1.62 10.45 5.29
C MET A 162 2.32 11.11 6.47
N HIS A 163 1.60 11.94 7.21
CA HIS A 163 2.17 12.63 8.39
C HIS A 163 2.69 11.64 9.43
N LEU A 164 1.96 10.53 9.66
CA LEU A 164 2.41 9.47 10.56
C LEU A 164 3.72 8.84 10.06
N ALA A 165 3.82 8.52 8.77
CA ALA A 165 5.02 7.93 8.18
C ALA A 165 6.23 8.85 8.27
N GLU A 166 6.07 10.16 7.98
CA GLU A 166 7.12 11.18 8.10
C GLU A 166 7.60 11.38 9.54
N THR A 167 6.73 11.17 10.51
CA THR A 167 7.09 11.23 11.92
C THR A 167 7.84 9.98 12.35
N VAL A 168 7.29 8.82 12.01
CA VAL A 168 7.80 7.51 12.45
C VAL A 168 9.17 7.20 11.86
N VAL A 169 9.41 7.58 10.60
CA VAL A 169 10.68 7.26 9.90
C VAL A 169 11.91 7.78 10.62
N LYS A 170 11.80 8.87 11.36
CA LYS A 170 12.90 9.47 12.13
C LYS A 170 13.47 8.54 13.22
N GLY A 171 12.68 7.55 13.67
CA GLY A 171 13.07 6.58 14.69
C GLY A 171 13.30 5.16 14.15
N VAL A 172 13.18 4.93 12.84
CA VAL A 172 13.35 3.61 12.25
C VAL A 172 14.81 3.36 11.87
N GLN A 173 15.40 2.29 12.42
CA GLN A 173 16.72 1.83 11.99
C GLN A 173 16.60 1.05 10.68
N LEU A 174 16.99 1.68 9.57
CA LEU A 174 17.06 1.08 8.26
C LEU A 174 18.41 0.39 8.05
N GLU A 175 18.42 -0.69 7.30
CA GLU A 175 19.64 -1.43 6.97
C GLU A 175 20.44 -0.65 5.93
N GLY A 176 21.76 -0.59 6.13
CA GLY A 176 22.67 -0.05 5.12
C GLY A 176 22.71 -0.92 3.86
N ILE A 177 23.14 -0.33 2.78
CA ILE A 177 23.16 -0.93 1.45
C ILE A 177 24.41 -1.82 1.31
N PRO A 178 24.27 -3.08 0.84
CA PRO A 178 25.43 -3.90 0.53
C PRO A 178 26.31 -3.29 -0.56
N LEU A 179 27.62 -3.26 -0.36
CA LEU A 179 28.60 -2.76 -1.35
C LEU A 179 29.04 -3.89 -2.30
N ALA A 180 29.43 -3.50 -3.52
CA ALA A 180 30.00 -4.46 -4.49
C ALA A 180 31.32 -5.06 -4.01
N SER A 181 32.10 -4.28 -3.26
CA SER A 181 33.37 -4.67 -2.65
C SER A 181 33.24 -5.52 -1.39
N GLY A 182 32.00 -5.86 -0.97
CA GLY A 182 31.72 -6.48 0.33
C GLY A 182 31.52 -5.43 1.43
N GLY A 183 30.83 -5.82 2.52
CA GLY A 183 30.46 -4.91 3.60
C GLY A 183 29.19 -4.09 3.29
N VAL A 184 28.98 -3.05 4.06
CA VAL A 184 27.77 -2.20 4.02
C VAL A 184 28.21 -0.74 3.85
N SER A 185 27.47 0.03 3.10
CA SER A 185 27.71 1.47 2.91
C SER A 185 27.54 2.23 4.22
N ASP A 186 28.46 3.15 4.50
CA ASP A 186 28.34 4.09 5.63
C ASP A 186 27.31 5.19 5.38
N ARG A 187 26.77 5.29 4.18
CA ARG A 187 25.74 6.26 3.81
C ARG A 187 24.42 5.92 4.48
N SER A 188 23.83 6.90 5.15
CA SER A 188 22.48 6.79 5.68
C SER A 188 21.45 6.64 4.54
N VAL A 189 20.45 5.78 4.74
CA VAL A 189 19.31 5.63 3.84
C VAL A 189 18.53 6.95 3.81
N LYS A 190 18.37 7.53 2.62
CA LYS A 190 17.56 8.72 2.43
C LYS A 190 16.10 8.33 2.30
N VAL A 191 15.21 9.04 2.98
CA VAL A 191 13.76 8.85 2.87
C VAL A 191 13.12 10.15 2.42
N ILE A 192 12.36 10.09 1.35
CA ILE A 192 11.65 11.25 0.80
C ILE A 192 10.16 10.98 0.65
N THR A 193 9.37 12.05 0.66
CA THR A 193 8.02 12.06 0.10
C THR A 193 8.11 12.39 -1.38
N GLY A 194 7.51 11.55 -2.23
CA GLY A 194 7.68 11.72 -3.68
C GLY A 194 6.54 11.17 -4.52
N THR A 195 6.78 11.09 -5.83
CA THR A 195 5.85 10.52 -6.81
C THR A 195 6.32 9.12 -7.22
N VAL A 196 5.46 8.12 -7.06
CA VAL A 196 5.69 6.75 -7.56
C VAL A 196 4.79 6.51 -8.76
N VAL A 197 5.35 6.02 -9.87
CA VAL A 197 4.59 5.72 -11.08
C VAL A 197 4.57 4.23 -11.36
N THR A 198 3.43 3.75 -11.86
CA THR A 198 3.12 2.33 -12.03
C THR A 198 2.86 2.00 -13.49
N GLY A 199 3.40 0.88 -13.96
CA GLY A 199 3.07 0.30 -15.26
C GLY A 199 3.37 -1.19 -15.31
N ASP A 200 2.71 -1.95 -16.20
CA ASP A 200 2.92 -3.39 -16.36
C ASP A 200 4.18 -3.69 -17.17
N VAL A 201 5.26 -2.95 -16.90
CA VAL A 201 6.56 -3.11 -17.54
C VAL A 201 7.68 -2.91 -16.52
N PHE A 202 8.68 -3.80 -16.55
CA PHE A 202 9.92 -3.59 -15.82
C PHE A 202 10.77 -2.56 -16.59
N VAL A 203 11.00 -1.40 -15.96
CA VAL A 203 11.76 -0.32 -16.60
C VAL A 203 13.26 -0.55 -16.38
N ALA A 204 14.00 -0.73 -17.47
CA ALA A 204 15.45 -0.86 -17.54
C ALA A 204 16.00 -0.02 -18.69
N SER A 205 15.67 1.28 -18.72
CA SER A 205 15.98 2.17 -19.84
C SER A 205 16.17 3.62 -19.37
N PRO A 206 17.37 4.21 -19.55
CA PRO A 206 17.62 5.60 -19.22
C PRO A 206 16.69 6.58 -19.94
N ALA A 207 16.35 6.30 -21.19
CA ALA A 207 15.42 7.12 -21.97
C ALA A 207 14.01 7.10 -21.36
N LYS A 208 13.55 5.90 -20.91
CA LYS A 208 12.25 5.77 -20.23
C LYS A 208 12.28 6.48 -18.86
N VAL A 209 13.33 6.33 -18.09
CA VAL A 209 13.53 7.07 -16.82
C VAL A 209 13.39 8.57 -17.04
N SER A 210 14.12 9.12 -18.05
CA SER A 210 14.04 10.55 -18.38
C SER A 210 12.62 10.99 -18.73
N SER A 211 11.89 10.20 -19.52
CA SER A 211 10.50 10.53 -19.85
C SER A 211 9.57 10.45 -18.64
N LEU A 212 9.72 9.45 -17.76
CA LEU A 212 8.92 9.33 -16.54
C LEU A 212 9.16 10.51 -15.59
N ARG A 213 10.43 10.96 -15.51
CA ARG A 213 10.80 12.13 -14.73
C ARG A 213 10.17 13.41 -15.30
N ALA A 214 10.31 13.62 -16.60
CA ALA A 214 9.79 14.80 -17.29
C ALA A 214 8.25 14.84 -17.26
N ASP A 215 7.62 13.71 -17.51
CA ASP A 215 6.16 13.62 -17.67
C ASP A 215 5.39 13.61 -16.35
N PHE A 216 5.94 12.99 -15.31
CA PHE A 216 5.25 12.75 -14.06
C PHE A 216 5.94 13.36 -12.84
N GLY A 217 7.18 13.85 -12.97
CA GLY A 217 8.00 14.18 -11.81
C GLY A 217 8.28 12.93 -10.96
N ALA A 218 8.38 11.76 -11.61
CA ALA A 218 8.52 10.49 -10.92
C ALA A 218 9.82 10.39 -10.13
N ASP A 219 9.78 9.89 -8.91
CA ASP A 219 10.95 9.59 -8.08
C ASP A 219 11.26 8.09 -8.09
N ALA A 220 10.24 7.26 -8.34
CA ALA A 220 10.37 5.82 -8.49
C ALA A 220 9.33 5.27 -9.46
N THR A 221 9.63 4.08 -10.05
CA THR A 221 8.74 3.33 -10.94
C THR A 221 8.62 1.87 -10.48
N GLU A 222 7.42 1.32 -10.54
CA GLU A 222 7.10 -0.04 -10.12
C GLU A 222 5.85 -0.56 -10.86
N MET A 223 5.24 -1.67 -10.43
CA MET A 223 4.23 -2.34 -11.25
C MET A 223 2.84 -2.49 -10.59
N GLU A 224 2.57 -1.99 -9.37
CA GLU A 224 1.33 -2.26 -8.61
C GLU A 224 0.67 -1.02 -7.96
N GLY A 225 1.48 -0.11 -7.44
CA GLY A 225 1.05 0.91 -6.47
C GLY A 225 -0.12 1.78 -6.93
N ALA A 226 -0.12 2.25 -8.19
CA ALA A 226 -1.23 3.05 -8.69
C ALA A 226 -2.51 2.23 -8.90
N ALA A 227 -2.42 0.92 -9.12
CA ALA A 227 -3.59 0.05 -9.22
C ALA A 227 -4.26 -0.12 -7.84
N ILE A 228 -3.45 -0.35 -6.79
CA ILE A 228 -3.92 -0.39 -5.40
C ILE A 228 -4.54 0.95 -5.01
N ALA A 229 -3.83 2.05 -5.30
CA ALA A 229 -4.28 3.39 -5.00
C ALA A 229 -5.60 3.74 -5.72
N GLN A 230 -5.77 3.34 -6.99
CA GLN A 230 -7.00 3.53 -7.74
C GLN A 230 -8.17 2.77 -7.11
N VAL A 231 -7.98 1.49 -6.72
CA VAL A 231 -9.01 0.70 -6.03
C VAL A 231 -9.40 1.38 -4.71
N CYS A 232 -8.42 1.76 -3.90
CA CYS A 232 -8.64 2.45 -2.64
C CYS A 232 -9.34 3.81 -2.83
N TYR A 233 -8.93 4.60 -3.81
CA TYR A 233 -9.55 5.89 -4.15
C TYR A 233 -11.02 5.71 -4.53
N GLN A 234 -11.32 4.76 -5.43
CA GLN A 234 -12.68 4.50 -5.88
C GLN A 234 -13.60 3.99 -4.75
N LEU A 235 -13.06 3.25 -3.79
CA LEU A 235 -13.78 2.71 -2.64
C LEU A 235 -13.64 3.59 -1.37
N GLN A 236 -12.99 4.77 -1.50
CA GLN A 236 -12.79 5.73 -0.40
C GLN A 236 -12.10 5.13 0.82
N VAL A 237 -11.10 4.27 0.59
CA VAL A 237 -10.28 3.66 1.63
C VAL A 237 -8.94 4.41 1.73
N PRO A 238 -8.53 4.90 2.92
CA PRO A 238 -7.21 5.47 3.15
C PRO A 238 -6.09 4.52 2.73
N HIS A 239 -5.08 5.02 2.02
CA HIS A 239 -3.97 4.20 1.59
C HIS A 239 -2.63 4.95 1.61
N LEU A 240 -1.54 4.20 1.71
CA LEU A 240 -0.17 4.69 1.59
C LEU A 240 0.70 3.63 0.90
N ILE A 241 1.46 4.07 -0.08
CA ILE A 241 2.41 3.25 -0.83
C ILE A 241 3.83 3.61 -0.38
N ILE A 242 4.65 2.61 -0.06
CA ILE A 242 6.04 2.80 0.37
C ILE A 242 6.93 1.91 -0.48
N ARG A 243 7.98 2.51 -1.06
CA ARG A 243 8.93 1.82 -1.92
C ARG A 243 10.36 2.08 -1.49
N SER A 244 11.15 1.03 -1.36
CA SER A 244 12.61 1.15 -1.25
C SER A 244 13.24 0.83 -2.60
N LEU A 245 14.22 1.62 -3.00
CA LEU A 245 14.82 1.46 -4.32
C LEU A 245 15.71 0.22 -4.37
N SER A 246 15.47 -0.68 -5.31
CA SER A 246 16.31 -1.84 -5.60
C SER A 246 17.38 -1.55 -6.65
N ASP A 247 17.11 -0.58 -7.53
CA ASP A 247 17.91 -0.26 -8.70
C ASP A 247 17.63 1.18 -9.15
N ARG A 248 18.21 1.60 -10.30
CA ARG A 248 18.02 2.92 -10.89
C ARG A 248 17.13 2.91 -12.15
N ALA A 249 16.44 1.81 -12.41
CA ALA A 249 15.67 1.60 -13.63
C ALA A 249 16.46 1.85 -14.94
N ASP A 250 17.78 1.78 -14.89
CA ASP A 250 18.71 1.97 -15.99
C ASP A 250 19.11 0.64 -16.64
N ALA A 251 20.10 0.66 -17.55
CA ALA A 251 20.52 -0.53 -18.28
C ALA A 251 21.04 -1.68 -17.36
N GLU A 252 21.49 -1.35 -16.16
CA GLU A 252 22.02 -2.31 -15.18
C GLU A 252 20.95 -2.74 -14.13
N ALA A 253 19.71 -2.29 -14.29
CA ALA A 253 18.63 -2.50 -13.31
C ALA A 253 18.46 -3.97 -12.91
N HIS A 254 18.53 -4.93 -13.85
CA HIS A 254 18.39 -6.35 -13.53
C HIS A 254 19.49 -6.86 -12.59
N VAL A 255 20.75 -6.47 -12.81
CA VAL A 255 21.88 -6.88 -11.98
C VAL A 255 21.81 -6.23 -10.60
N ALA A 256 21.45 -4.95 -10.56
CA ALA A 256 21.27 -4.21 -9.31
C ALA A 256 20.08 -4.77 -8.51
N TYR A 257 18.97 -5.07 -9.18
CA TYR A 257 17.78 -5.67 -8.57
C TYR A 257 18.15 -6.93 -7.77
N ASP A 258 18.74 -7.95 -8.41
CA ASP A 258 19.07 -9.22 -7.77
C ASP A 258 19.95 -9.05 -6.51
N LYS A 259 20.79 -8.03 -6.52
CA LYS A 259 21.70 -7.73 -5.43
C LYS A 259 21.04 -7.00 -4.26
N PHE A 260 20.17 -6.03 -4.55
CA PHE A 260 19.70 -5.10 -3.54
C PHE A 260 18.27 -5.33 -3.10
N TYR A 261 17.44 -6.09 -3.87
CA TYR A 261 16.03 -6.28 -3.51
C TYR A 261 15.81 -6.85 -2.11
N PRO A 262 16.64 -7.77 -1.57
CA PRO A 262 16.36 -8.31 -0.24
C PRO A 262 16.46 -7.26 0.87
N THR A 263 17.47 -6.38 0.78
CA THR A 263 17.64 -5.28 1.75
C THR A 263 16.60 -4.20 1.56
N ALA A 264 16.29 -3.84 0.31
CA ALA A 264 15.25 -2.87 -0.02
C ALA A 264 13.88 -3.34 0.49
N ALA A 265 13.50 -4.61 0.26
CA ALA A 265 12.26 -5.19 0.75
C ALA A 265 12.16 -5.16 2.29
N ARG A 266 13.25 -5.53 2.99
CA ARG A 266 13.27 -5.45 4.46
C ARG A 266 13.15 -4.02 4.97
N ASN A 267 13.80 -3.04 4.35
CA ASN A 267 13.73 -1.64 4.75
C ASN A 267 12.32 -1.06 4.57
N SER A 268 11.68 -1.34 3.43
CA SER A 268 10.28 -0.95 3.21
C SER A 268 9.37 -1.58 4.26
N ALA A 269 9.50 -2.89 4.52
CA ALA A 269 8.71 -3.61 5.53
C ALA A 269 8.93 -3.09 6.95
N LYS A 270 10.18 -2.75 7.35
CA LYS A 270 10.48 -2.13 8.66
C LYS A 270 9.70 -0.84 8.86
N LEU A 271 9.67 0.02 7.85
CA LEU A 271 8.93 1.27 7.92
C LEU A 271 7.42 1.03 8.05
N VAL A 272 6.86 0.12 7.24
CA VAL A 272 5.43 -0.24 7.32
C VAL A 272 5.08 -0.81 8.69
N ILE A 273 5.90 -1.71 9.25
CA ILE A 273 5.68 -2.26 10.59
C ILE A 273 5.69 -1.15 11.66
N ALA A 274 6.61 -0.21 11.55
CA ALA A 274 6.71 0.91 12.49
C ALA A 274 5.48 1.84 12.39
N ILE A 275 5.00 2.14 11.17
CA ILE A 275 3.77 2.91 10.95
C ILE A 275 2.57 2.19 11.59
N VAL A 276 2.41 0.89 11.35
CA VAL A 276 1.30 0.12 11.96
C VAL A 276 1.34 0.14 13.48
N LYS A 277 2.52 0.04 14.08
CA LYS A 277 2.67 0.07 15.54
C LYS A 277 2.36 1.44 16.16
N ALA A 278 2.45 2.51 15.36
CA ALA A 278 2.17 3.89 15.78
C ALA A 278 0.71 4.35 15.54
N LEU A 279 -0.10 3.55 14.80
CA LEU A 279 -1.54 3.79 14.64
C LEU A 279 -2.27 3.75 15.99
#